data_7383e6de58b825a14fdeeb1a7b26275e
#
_entry.id   7383e6de58b825a14fdeeb1a7b26275e
#
_cell.length_a   1.000
_cell.length_b   1.000
_cell.length_c   1.000
_cell.angle_alpha   90.00
_cell.angle_beta   90.00
_cell.angle_gamma   90.00
#
_symmetry.space_group_name_H-M   'P 1'
#
loop_
_entity.id
_entity.type
_entity.pdbx_description
1 polymer ?
#
loop_
_entity_poly.entity_id
_entity_poly.type
_entity_poly.pdbx_seq_one_letter_code
_entity_poly.pdbx_strand_id
1 'polypeptide(L)'
;MADLWGGRFTKDTDQMVYEFNASINFDKKLYKQDIQGSMAHVKMLAKQGILTIEDRDAILSGLQGILEDVENGKLIIDMKYEDIHSFVEANLIDRIGDAGKRLHTGRSRNDQVALDMRLYTREQVLETDSLLNTLMSAILKTMEENVDTYMPGFTHLQKAQPTTLAHHYGAYFEMFKRDRQRLCDIYKRMNYCPLGAGALAGTTYPLDRDYTAELLGFYGPTLNSMDSVADRDYLIEFLAALSTIMMHLSRFSEEIIIWNSNEYQFVEIDDAYSTGSSIMPQKKNPDIAELVRGKTGRVYGALMSLLTTMKGIPLAYNKDMQEDKEMAFDAMENVHNCLVLFTGMIETMKFRKDKMAKSALGGFTNATDAADYLVNKGVPFRDAHGIIGRLVLFCIEKNCAIDDLTLEELKSISEVFEEDIYEAISLETCVEKRLTIGAPGKEAMLKVIDLHKKYMAQDWKQEI
;
A
#
# COMPACT_ATOMS: atom_id res chain seq x y z
N MET A 1 -9.30 -28.40 -31.12
CA MET A 1 -9.67 -27.75 -29.84
C MET A 1 -11.11 -28.14 -29.58
N ALA A 2 -11.43 -28.71 -28.42
CA ALA A 2 -12.82 -28.98 -28.10
C ALA A 2 -13.43 -27.67 -27.58
N ASP A 3 -14.19 -26.98 -28.43
CA ASP A 3 -14.97 -25.82 -28.01
C ASP A 3 -16.03 -26.28 -27.00
N LEU A 4 -15.88 -25.87 -25.77
CA LEU A 4 -16.83 -26.18 -24.67
C LEU A 4 -18.25 -25.62 -24.94
N TRP A 5 -18.43 -24.76 -25.98
CA TRP A 5 -19.67 -24.07 -26.33
C TRP A 5 -20.09 -24.18 -27.81
N GLY A 6 -19.57 -25.15 -28.57
CA GLY A 6 -19.64 -25.25 -30.04
C GLY A 6 -21.02 -25.60 -30.65
N GLY A 7 -22.05 -26.00 -29.89
CA GLY A 7 -23.27 -26.61 -30.43
C GLY A 7 -24.16 -25.76 -31.32
N ARG A 8 -24.06 -24.42 -31.30
CA ARG A 8 -24.87 -23.50 -32.12
C ARG A 8 -24.14 -22.97 -33.36
N PHE A 9 -22.83 -22.99 -33.34
CA PHE A 9 -22.02 -22.35 -34.36
C PHE A 9 -21.79 -23.28 -35.55
N THR A 10 -21.88 -22.72 -36.77
CA THR A 10 -21.74 -23.47 -38.03
C THR A 10 -20.39 -23.23 -38.69
N LYS A 11 -19.55 -22.42 -38.10
CA LYS A 11 -18.18 -22.12 -38.60
C LYS A 11 -17.22 -22.10 -37.42
N ASP A 12 -15.97 -22.47 -37.68
CA ASP A 12 -14.89 -22.34 -36.71
C ASP A 12 -14.61 -20.87 -36.40
N THR A 13 -14.19 -20.58 -35.15
CA THR A 13 -13.77 -19.23 -34.75
C THR A 13 -12.48 -18.85 -35.49
N ASP A 14 -12.42 -17.65 -36.02
CA ASP A 14 -11.19 -17.10 -36.59
C ASP A 14 -10.06 -17.09 -35.55
N GLN A 15 -8.86 -17.49 -35.94
CA GLN A 15 -7.73 -17.64 -35.05
C GLN A 15 -7.38 -16.33 -34.35
N MET A 16 -7.43 -15.19 -35.04
CA MET A 16 -7.14 -13.86 -34.47
C MET A 16 -8.22 -13.48 -33.43
N VAL A 17 -9.50 -13.82 -33.70
CA VAL A 17 -10.60 -13.60 -32.73
C VAL A 17 -10.39 -14.46 -31.48
N TYR A 18 -9.96 -15.73 -31.65
CA TYR A 18 -9.66 -16.60 -30.53
C TYR A 18 -8.54 -16.02 -29.65
N GLU A 19 -7.40 -15.65 -30.27
CA GLU A 19 -6.25 -15.07 -29.56
C GLU A 19 -6.58 -13.73 -28.88
N PHE A 20 -7.40 -12.90 -29.53
CA PHE A 20 -7.84 -11.62 -28.96
C PHE A 20 -8.76 -11.77 -27.73
N ASN A 21 -9.57 -12.83 -27.73
CA ASN A 21 -10.48 -13.12 -26.61
C ASN A 21 -9.82 -13.87 -25.45
N ALA A 22 -8.69 -14.55 -25.70
CA ALA A 22 -8.03 -15.39 -24.72
C ALA A 22 -7.45 -14.56 -23.56
N SER A 23 -7.68 -15.01 -22.33
CA SER A 23 -7.20 -14.36 -21.10
C SER A 23 -6.13 -15.17 -20.36
N ILE A 24 -5.80 -16.37 -20.82
CA ILE A 24 -4.85 -17.28 -20.15
C ILE A 24 -3.48 -16.64 -19.89
N ASN A 25 -3.06 -15.69 -20.73
CA ASN A 25 -1.78 -14.96 -20.58
C ASN A 25 -1.63 -14.29 -19.23
N PHE A 26 -2.71 -13.78 -18.67
CA PHE A 26 -2.72 -13.05 -17.40
C PHE A 26 -3.56 -13.73 -16.32
N ASP A 27 -4.70 -14.36 -16.66
CA ASP A 27 -5.57 -14.99 -15.67
C ASP A 27 -5.03 -16.31 -15.09
N LYS A 28 -3.98 -16.87 -15.70
CA LYS A 28 -3.22 -17.99 -15.13
C LYS A 28 -2.77 -17.76 -13.68
N LYS A 29 -2.66 -16.51 -13.23
CA LYS A 29 -2.37 -16.14 -11.83
C LYS A 29 -3.48 -16.60 -10.87
N LEU A 30 -4.69 -16.85 -11.38
CA LEU A 30 -5.87 -17.25 -10.61
C LEU A 30 -6.03 -18.76 -10.43
N TYR A 31 -5.09 -19.58 -10.90
CA TYR A 31 -5.22 -21.05 -10.88
C TYR A 31 -5.56 -21.61 -9.50
N LYS A 32 -4.99 -21.03 -8.46
CA LYS A 32 -5.20 -21.45 -7.07
C LYS A 32 -6.62 -21.14 -6.59
N GLN A 33 -7.10 -19.95 -6.89
CA GLN A 33 -8.43 -19.47 -6.51
C GLN A 33 -9.52 -20.23 -7.28
N ASP A 34 -9.31 -20.50 -8.58
CA ASP A 34 -10.23 -21.30 -9.39
C ASP A 34 -10.37 -22.73 -8.84
N ILE A 35 -9.25 -23.38 -8.47
CA ILE A 35 -9.27 -24.70 -7.87
C ILE A 35 -9.95 -24.69 -6.50
N GLN A 36 -9.66 -23.72 -5.64
CA GLN A 36 -10.30 -23.57 -4.33
C GLN A 36 -11.80 -23.35 -4.44
N GLY A 37 -12.23 -22.46 -5.33
CA GLY A 37 -13.62 -22.19 -5.61
C GLY A 37 -14.35 -23.43 -6.14
N SER A 38 -13.71 -24.16 -7.05
CA SER A 38 -14.22 -25.42 -7.60
C SER A 38 -14.36 -26.52 -6.55
N MET A 39 -13.40 -26.66 -5.63
CA MET A 39 -13.49 -27.60 -4.50
C MET A 39 -14.66 -27.28 -3.56
N ALA A 40 -14.86 -25.99 -3.23
CA ALA A 40 -15.98 -25.57 -2.40
C ALA A 40 -17.33 -25.83 -3.09
N HIS A 41 -17.41 -25.53 -4.39
CA HIS A 41 -18.61 -25.78 -5.20
C HIS A 41 -19.00 -27.27 -5.21
N VAL A 42 -18.06 -28.15 -5.48
CA VAL A 42 -18.29 -29.60 -5.50
C VAL A 42 -18.75 -30.15 -4.13
N LYS A 43 -18.14 -29.68 -3.03
CA LYS A 43 -18.59 -30.05 -1.68
C LYS A 43 -20.03 -29.62 -1.44
N MET A 44 -20.41 -28.45 -1.88
CA MET A 44 -21.78 -27.94 -1.77
C MET A 44 -22.74 -28.72 -2.65
N LEU A 45 -22.41 -29.05 -3.91
CA LEU A 45 -23.25 -29.84 -4.80
C LEU A 45 -23.54 -31.22 -4.22
N ALA A 46 -22.54 -31.87 -3.63
CA ALA A 46 -22.73 -33.19 -2.99
C ALA A 46 -23.59 -33.09 -1.71
N LYS A 47 -23.39 -32.04 -0.89
CA LYS A 47 -24.22 -31.76 0.29
C LYS A 47 -25.70 -31.62 -0.09
N GLN A 48 -25.98 -31.01 -1.22
CA GLN A 48 -27.33 -30.80 -1.75
C GLN A 48 -27.89 -32.03 -2.54
N GLY A 49 -27.14 -33.12 -2.62
CA GLY A 49 -27.56 -34.32 -3.35
C GLY A 49 -27.60 -34.15 -4.87
N ILE A 50 -26.95 -33.11 -5.41
CA ILE A 50 -26.85 -32.85 -6.86
C ILE A 50 -25.75 -33.75 -7.47
N LEU A 51 -24.68 -34.01 -6.73
CA LEU A 51 -23.62 -34.96 -7.07
C LEU A 51 -23.63 -36.14 -6.10
N THR A 52 -23.17 -37.30 -6.58
CA THR A 52 -22.88 -38.42 -5.70
C THR A 52 -21.62 -38.16 -4.86
N ILE A 53 -21.47 -38.94 -3.79
CA ILE A 53 -20.26 -38.85 -2.93
C ILE A 53 -19.03 -39.31 -3.73
N GLU A 54 -19.19 -40.32 -4.57
CA GLU A 54 -18.13 -40.86 -5.43
C GLU A 54 -17.63 -39.80 -6.44
N ASP A 55 -18.55 -39.10 -7.11
CA ASP A 55 -18.20 -38.02 -8.04
C ASP A 55 -17.48 -36.86 -7.30
N ARG A 56 -17.99 -36.48 -6.12
CA ARG A 56 -17.35 -35.45 -5.28
C ARG A 56 -15.89 -35.82 -4.96
N ASP A 57 -15.67 -37.03 -4.46
CA ASP A 57 -14.35 -37.46 -4.01
C ASP A 57 -13.36 -37.57 -5.18
N ALA A 58 -13.83 -38.06 -6.32
CA ALA A 58 -13.06 -38.14 -7.56
C ALA A 58 -12.65 -36.69 -8.03
N ILE A 59 -13.61 -35.76 -8.05
CA ILE A 59 -13.34 -34.37 -8.47
C ILE A 59 -12.40 -33.70 -7.50
N LEU A 60 -12.58 -33.80 -6.18
CA LEU A 60 -11.69 -33.21 -5.17
C LEU A 60 -10.26 -33.75 -5.31
N SER A 61 -10.11 -35.08 -5.48
CA SER A 61 -8.80 -35.69 -5.68
C SER A 61 -8.13 -35.22 -6.99
N GLY A 62 -8.91 -35.11 -8.07
CA GLY A 62 -8.43 -34.62 -9.36
C GLY A 62 -7.97 -33.18 -9.30
N LEU A 63 -8.75 -32.29 -8.67
CA LEU A 63 -8.40 -30.85 -8.47
C LEU A 63 -7.16 -30.68 -7.59
N GLN A 64 -7.06 -31.44 -6.49
CA GLN A 64 -5.88 -31.42 -5.62
C GLN A 64 -4.62 -31.84 -6.38
N GLY A 65 -4.72 -32.90 -7.19
CA GLY A 65 -3.61 -33.36 -8.03
C GLY A 65 -3.20 -32.35 -9.11
N ILE A 66 -4.15 -31.58 -9.67
CA ILE A 66 -3.84 -30.48 -10.60
C ILE A 66 -3.08 -29.39 -9.88
N LEU A 67 -3.54 -28.96 -8.69
CA LEU A 67 -2.89 -27.94 -7.88
C LEU A 67 -1.43 -28.32 -7.58
N GLU A 68 -1.22 -29.52 -7.06
CA GLU A 68 0.10 -30.04 -6.72
C GLU A 68 1.04 -30.12 -7.94
N ASP A 69 0.52 -30.57 -9.09
CA ASP A 69 1.33 -30.68 -10.31
C ASP A 69 1.70 -29.31 -10.89
N VAL A 70 0.82 -28.30 -10.80
CA VAL A 70 1.14 -26.92 -11.19
C VAL A 70 2.18 -26.33 -10.23
N GLU A 71 1.99 -26.44 -8.92
CA GLU A 71 2.92 -25.90 -7.91
C GLU A 71 4.31 -26.56 -7.98
N ASN A 72 4.37 -27.86 -8.32
CA ASN A 72 5.64 -28.57 -8.50
C ASN A 72 6.25 -28.45 -9.90
N GLY A 73 5.64 -27.68 -10.79
CA GLY A 73 6.11 -27.47 -12.17
C GLY A 73 5.99 -28.70 -13.08
N LYS A 74 5.24 -29.72 -12.68
CA LYS A 74 4.99 -30.93 -13.48
C LYS A 74 3.92 -30.68 -14.54
N LEU A 75 2.94 -29.84 -14.24
CA LEU A 75 1.90 -29.40 -15.16
C LEU A 75 2.09 -27.91 -15.46
N ILE A 76 2.47 -27.62 -16.70
CA ILE A 76 2.65 -26.25 -17.16
C ILE A 76 1.31 -25.72 -17.68
N ILE A 77 0.92 -24.51 -17.28
CA ILE A 77 -0.29 -23.86 -17.78
C ILE A 77 -0.06 -23.51 -19.26
N ASP A 78 -0.76 -24.25 -20.14
CA ASP A 78 -0.57 -24.17 -21.58
C ASP A 78 -1.42 -23.06 -22.18
N MET A 79 -0.79 -22.20 -22.97
CA MET A 79 -1.38 -21.04 -23.64
C MET A 79 -2.38 -21.39 -24.75
N LYS A 80 -2.57 -22.68 -25.06
CA LYS A 80 -3.58 -23.15 -26.03
C LYS A 80 -5.03 -23.06 -25.50
N TYR A 81 -5.21 -22.85 -24.19
CA TYR A 81 -6.53 -22.68 -23.58
C TYR A 81 -6.95 -21.21 -23.62
N GLU A 82 -8.28 -20.98 -23.68
CA GLU A 82 -8.83 -19.62 -23.70
C GLU A 82 -8.57 -18.90 -22.36
N ASP A 83 -8.80 -19.59 -21.24
CA ASP A 83 -8.70 -19.09 -19.88
C ASP A 83 -8.22 -20.19 -18.89
N ILE A 84 -7.89 -19.75 -17.67
CA ILE A 84 -7.45 -20.67 -16.61
C ILE A 84 -8.53 -21.70 -16.24
N HIS A 85 -9.77 -21.30 -16.31
CA HIS A 85 -10.90 -22.16 -15.98
C HIS A 85 -11.02 -23.34 -16.98
N SER A 86 -10.87 -23.07 -18.27
CA SER A 86 -10.83 -24.08 -19.34
C SER A 86 -9.63 -25.02 -19.18
N PHE A 87 -8.49 -24.47 -18.74
CA PHE A 87 -7.30 -25.28 -18.43
C PHE A 87 -7.58 -26.25 -17.29
N VAL A 88 -8.13 -25.78 -16.17
CA VAL A 88 -8.42 -26.61 -15.00
C VAL A 88 -9.47 -27.68 -15.34
N GLU A 89 -10.56 -27.30 -16.01
CA GLU A 89 -11.65 -28.20 -16.38
C GLU A 89 -11.17 -29.29 -17.34
N ALA A 90 -10.42 -28.96 -18.39
CA ALA A 90 -9.88 -29.91 -19.34
C ALA A 90 -8.94 -30.93 -18.68
N ASN A 91 -8.00 -30.47 -17.86
CA ASN A 91 -7.08 -31.34 -17.14
C ASN A 91 -7.81 -32.23 -16.12
N LEU A 92 -8.90 -31.75 -15.52
CA LEU A 92 -9.72 -32.54 -14.62
C LEU A 92 -10.43 -33.66 -15.40
N ILE A 93 -11.06 -33.35 -16.55
CA ILE A 93 -11.73 -34.34 -17.40
C ILE A 93 -10.72 -35.38 -17.90
N ASP A 94 -9.53 -34.98 -18.30
CA ASP A 94 -8.49 -35.91 -18.74
C ASP A 94 -8.06 -36.89 -17.63
N ARG A 95 -8.10 -36.47 -16.35
CA ARG A 95 -7.71 -37.28 -15.19
C ARG A 95 -8.79 -38.23 -14.72
N ILE A 96 -10.06 -37.79 -14.69
CA ILE A 96 -11.13 -38.50 -14.02
C ILE A 96 -12.34 -38.82 -14.93
N GLY A 97 -12.27 -38.46 -16.21
CA GLY A 97 -13.31 -38.77 -17.20
C GLY A 97 -14.63 -38.03 -16.95
N ASP A 98 -15.76 -38.77 -17.08
CA ASP A 98 -17.11 -38.19 -17.03
C ASP A 98 -17.47 -37.52 -15.70
N ALA A 99 -16.87 -37.92 -14.60
CA ALA A 99 -17.05 -37.23 -13.31
C ALA A 99 -16.59 -35.76 -13.39
N GLY A 100 -15.49 -35.47 -14.11
CA GLY A 100 -14.97 -34.13 -14.29
C GLY A 100 -15.94 -33.20 -15.00
N LYS A 101 -16.73 -33.70 -15.95
CA LYS A 101 -17.74 -32.91 -16.68
C LYS A 101 -18.87 -32.39 -15.80
N ARG A 102 -19.06 -32.96 -14.61
CA ARG A 102 -20.12 -32.57 -13.67
C ARG A 102 -19.74 -31.38 -12.78
N LEU A 103 -18.46 -31.01 -12.75
CA LEU A 103 -17.97 -29.88 -11.95
C LEU A 103 -18.71 -28.57 -12.25
N HIS A 104 -19.08 -28.31 -13.51
CA HIS A 104 -19.72 -27.06 -13.94
C HIS A 104 -21.23 -26.99 -13.65
N THR A 105 -21.84 -28.02 -13.03
CA THR A 105 -23.28 -28.06 -12.73
C THR A 105 -23.69 -26.88 -11.85
N GLY A 106 -24.70 -26.11 -12.29
CA GLY A 106 -25.24 -24.97 -11.56
C GLY A 106 -24.29 -23.76 -11.45
N ARG A 107 -23.24 -23.70 -12.25
CA ARG A 107 -22.25 -22.62 -12.28
C ARG A 107 -22.19 -21.95 -13.66
N SER A 108 -21.83 -20.69 -13.69
CA SER A 108 -21.46 -19.95 -14.90
C SER A 108 -19.99 -19.53 -14.83
N ARG A 109 -19.38 -19.29 -15.99
CA ARG A 109 -18.06 -18.62 -16.04
C ARG A 109 -18.10 -17.26 -15.35
N ASN A 110 -19.25 -16.55 -15.36
CA ASN A 110 -19.39 -15.21 -14.80
C ASN A 110 -19.26 -15.21 -13.26
N ASP A 111 -19.94 -16.09 -12.53
CA ASP A 111 -19.81 -16.17 -11.08
C ASP A 111 -18.49 -16.84 -10.64
N GLN A 112 -17.94 -17.72 -11.47
CA GLN A 112 -16.64 -18.34 -11.26
C GLN A 112 -15.52 -17.30 -11.29
N VAL A 113 -15.41 -16.49 -12.35
CA VAL A 113 -14.36 -15.46 -12.45
C VAL A 113 -14.54 -14.35 -11.42
N ALA A 114 -15.80 -14.00 -11.08
CA ALA A 114 -16.07 -13.03 -10.01
C ALA A 114 -15.57 -13.53 -8.65
N LEU A 115 -15.75 -14.83 -8.35
CA LEU A 115 -15.21 -15.46 -7.15
C LEU A 115 -13.68 -15.40 -7.13
N ASP A 116 -13.04 -15.84 -8.21
CA ASP A 116 -11.59 -15.98 -8.27
C ASP A 116 -10.90 -14.62 -8.10
N MET A 117 -11.43 -13.59 -8.74
CA MET A 117 -10.95 -12.22 -8.56
C MET A 117 -11.14 -11.70 -7.12
N ARG A 118 -12.25 -12.05 -6.45
CA ARG A 118 -12.44 -11.68 -5.03
C ARG A 118 -11.46 -12.42 -4.12
N LEU A 119 -11.30 -13.72 -4.30
CA LEU A 119 -10.34 -14.51 -3.51
C LEU A 119 -8.93 -13.98 -3.69
N TYR A 120 -8.50 -13.76 -4.93
CA TYR A 120 -7.19 -13.23 -5.25
C TYR A 120 -6.98 -11.84 -4.65
N THR A 121 -7.91 -10.91 -4.87
CA THR A 121 -7.82 -9.56 -4.33
C THR A 121 -7.79 -9.57 -2.80
N ARG A 122 -8.56 -10.44 -2.15
CA ARG A 122 -8.55 -10.62 -0.69
C ARG A 122 -7.17 -11.03 -0.17
N GLU A 123 -6.50 -11.96 -0.84
CA GLU A 123 -5.13 -12.35 -0.52
C GLU A 123 -4.16 -11.18 -0.70
N GLN A 124 -4.30 -10.40 -1.79
CA GLN A 124 -3.46 -9.25 -2.05
C GLN A 124 -3.66 -8.11 -1.04
N VAL A 125 -4.87 -7.90 -0.53
CA VAL A 125 -5.15 -6.95 0.57
C VAL A 125 -4.41 -7.37 1.84
N LEU A 126 -4.45 -8.66 2.19
CA LEU A 126 -3.75 -9.19 3.36
C LEU A 126 -2.23 -9.13 3.23
N GLU A 127 -1.71 -9.41 2.05
CA GLU A 127 -0.27 -9.31 1.74
C GLU A 127 0.20 -7.85 1.83
N THR A 128 -0.56 -6.91 1.24
CA THR A 128 -0.27 -5.48 1.31
C THR A 128 -0.24 -4.99 2.77
N ASP A 129 -1.20 -5.43 3.60
CA ASP A 129 -1.21 -5.11 5.04
C ASP A 129 0.03 -5.63 5.76
N SER A 130 0.45 -6.87 5.45
CA SER A 130 1.66 -7.47 6.02
C SER A 130 2.92 -6.68 5.67
N LEU A 131 3.05 -6.27 4.41
CA LEU A 131 4.18 -5.47 3.93
C LEU A 131 4.19 -4.06 4.55
N LEU A 132 3.03 -3.41 4.67
CA LEU A 132 2.90 -2.14 5.38
C LEU A 132 3.28 -2.28 6.86
N ASN A 133 2.87 -3.36 7.51
CA ASN A 133 3.23 -3.63 8.90
C ASN A 133 4.75 -3.73 9.08
N THR A 134 5.45 -4.38 8.13
CA THR A 134 6.90 -4.49 8.12
C THR A 134 7.56 -3.11 7.95
N LEU A 135 7.10 -2.30 7.00
CA LEU A 135 7.58 -0.94 6.79
C LEU A 135 7.35 -0.06 8.04
N MET A 136 6.17 -0.11 8.62
CA MET A 136 5.84 0.65 9.82
C MET A 136 6.70 0.23 11.03
N SER A 137 7.06 -1.05 11.13
CA SER A 137 7.98 -1.55 12.15
C SER A 137 9.38 -0.95 11.99
N ALA A 138 9.88 -0.85 10.76
CA ALA A 138 11.17 -0.20 10.46
C ALA A 138 11.14 1.30 10.79
N ILE A 139 10.04 1.98 10.44
CA ILE A 139 9.82 3.40 10.78
C ILE A 139 9.81 3.59 12.30
N LEU A 140 9.05 2.75 13.03
CA LEU A 140 8.94 2.84 14.49
C LEU A 140 10.27 2.62 15.18
N LYS A 141 11.07 1.66 14.73
CA LYS A 141 12.43 1.43 15.21
C LYS A 141 13.30 2.68 14.99
N THR A 142 13.23 3.27 13.80
CA THR A 142 13.97 4.51 13.51
C THR A 142 13.55 5.65 14.44
N MET A 143 12.25 5.78 14.76
CA MET A 143 11.76 6.75 15.72
C MET A 143 12.35 6.54 17.11
N GLU A 144 12.37 5.29 17.60
CA GLU A 144 12.92 4.96 18.93
C GLU A 144 14.40 5.32 19.08
N GLU A 145 15.19 5.10 18.03
CA GLU A 145 16.63 5.32 18.00
C GLU A 145 17.01 6.80 17.78
N ASN A 146 16.02 7.68 17.47
CA ASN A 146 16.27 9.04 17.02
C ASN A 146 15.39 10.12 17.68
N VAL A 147 14.90 9.87 18.89
CA VAL A 147 14.07 10.84 19.64
C VAL A 147 14.82 12.15 19.97
N ASP A 148 16.14 12.11 20.00
CA ASP A 148 17.06 13.22 20.28
C ASP A 148 17.96 13.58 19.07
N THR A 149 17.62 13.09 17.88
CA THR A 149 18.30 13.47 16.64
C THR A 149 17.66 14.73 16.08
N TYR A 150 18.23 15.90 16.42
CA TYR A 150 17.73 17.20 15.98
C TYR A 150 17.99 17.43 14.51
N MET A 151 17.00 18.02 13.82
CA MET A 151 17.07 18.38 12.42
C MET A 151 16.20 19.62 12.13
N PRO A 152 16.44 20.35 11.02
CA PRO A 152 15.53 21.42 10.63
C PRO A 152 14.22 20.85 10.08
N GLY A 153 13.10 21.38 10.51
CA GLY A 153 11.82 21.23 9.83
C GLY A 153 11.72 22.21 8.67
N PHE A 154 11.01 21.83 7.61
CA PHE A 154 10.86 22.63 6.41
C PHE A 154 9.40 22.91 6.10
N THR A 155 9.12 24.16 5.69
CA THR A 155 7.90 24.54 4.97
C THR A 155 8.31 25.30 3.71
N HIS A 156 7.66 25.05 2.57
CA HIS A 156 8.04 25.63 1.27
C HIS A 156 9.53 25.40 0.88
N LEU A 157 10.12 24.26 1.33
CA LEU A 157 11.54 23.96 1.25
C LEU A 157 12.47 25.00 1.90
N GLN A 158 11.92 25.88 2.74
CA GLN A 158 12.68 26.80 3.58
C GLN A 158 12.75 26.22 5.01
N LYS A 159 13.89 26.42 5.67
CA LYS A 159 14.03 26.08 7.08
C LYS A 159 13.01 26.86 7.91
N ALA A 160 12.28 26.16 8.77
CA ALA A 160 11.23 26.75 9.58
C ALA A 160 11.58 26.63 11.08
N GLN A 161 11.18 25.56 11.72
CA GLN A 161 11.43 25.31 13.13
C GLN A 161 12.29 24.05 13.31
N PRO A 162 13.06 23.92 14.40
CA PRO A 162 13.78 22.70 14.67
C PRO A 162 12.80 21.58 15.08
N THR A 163 13.13 20.37 14.72
CA THR A 163 12.37 19.14 15.03
C THR A 163 13.32 17.99 15.30
N THR A 164 12.80 16.78 15.45
CA THR A 164 13.59 15.55 15.54
C THR A 164 13.32 14.61 14.38
N LEU A 165 14.26 13.73 14.08
CA LEU A 165 14.08 12.67 13.09
C LEU A 165 12.93 11.74 13.48
N ALA A 166 12.76 11.44 14.77
CA ALA A 166 11.64 10.67 15.28
C ALA A 166 10.28 11.32 14.95
N HIS A 167 10.17 12.64 15.15
CA HIS A 167 8.95 13.38 14.84
C HIS A 167 8.65 13.36 13.34
N HIS A 168 9.66 13.53 12.50
CA HIS A 168 9.52 13.49 11.04
C HIS A 168 9.05 12.11 10.56
N TYR A 169 9.69 11.02 11.03
CA TYR A 169 9.30 9.64 10.70
C TYR A 169 7.92 9.29 11.23
N GLY A 170 7.54 9.84 12.38
CA GLY A 170 6.19 9.69 12.94
C GLY A 170 5.08 10.20 12.02
N ALA A 171 5.35 11.22 11.21
CA ALA A 171 4.40 11.69 10.20
C ALA A 171 4.12 10.62 9.13
N TYR A 172 5.14 9.91 8.65
CA TYR A 172 5.00 8.79 7.73
C TYR A 172 4.34 7.57 8.37
N PHE A 173 4.65 7.29 9.63
CA PHE A 173 3.94 6.25 10.40
C PHE A 173 2.44 6.49 10.40
N GLU A 174 1.99 7.73 10.69
CA GLU A 174 0.56 8.08 10.69
C GLU A 174 -0.07 8.01 9.28
N MET A 175 0.69 8.25 8.20
CA MET A 175 0.21 8.06 6.83
C MET A 175 -0.07 6.58 6.55
N PHE A 176 0.88 5.68 6.82
CA PHE A 176 0.74 4.24 6.58
C PHE A 176 -0.26 3.59 7.53
N LYS A 177 -0.43 4.09 8.75
CA LYS A 177 -1.49 3.68 9.66
C LYS A 177 -2.88 3.91 9.05
N ARG A 178 -3.12 5.06 8.44
CA ARG A 178 -4.37 5.32 7.71
C ARG A 178 -4.52 4.44 6.47
N ASP A 179 -3.42 4.05 5.82
CA ASP A 179 -3.48 3.12 4.69
C ASP A 179 -3.90 1.71 5.14
N ARG A 180 -3.38 1.21 6.26
CA ARG A 180 -3.84 -0.05 6.85
C ARG A 180 -5.33 -0.02 7.22
N GLN A 181 -5.83 1.10 7.74
CA GLN A 181 -7.26 1.26 8.03
C GLN A 181 -8.10 1.17 6.75
N ARG A 182 -7.64 1.76 5.63
CA ARG A 182 -8.31 1.61 4.32
C ARG A 182 -8.38 0.15 3.89
N LEU A 183 -7.29 -0.60 4.02
CA LEU A 183 -7.26 -2.04 3.69
C LEU A 183 -8.26 -2.83 4.55
N CYS A 184 -8.36 -2.55 5.84
CA CYS A 184 -9.35 -3.15 6.73
C CYS A 184 -10.79 -2.87 6.25
N ASP A 185 -11.09 -1.63 5.88
CA ASP A 185 -12.42 -1.25 5.40
C ASP A 185 -12.78 -1.91 4.07
N ILE A 186 -11.82 -2.04 3.15
CA ILE A 186 -11.97 -2.76 1.88
C ILE A 186 -12.26 -4.23 2.14
N TYR A 187 -11.47 -4.86 3.00
CA TYR A 187 -11.66 -6.27 3.38
C TYR A 187 -13.08 -6.55 3.89
N LYS A 188 -13.60 -5.68 4.78
CA LYS A 188 -14.97 -5.82 5.32
C LYS A 188 -16.03 -5.78 4.23
N ARG A 189 -15.92 -4.86 3.27
CA ARG A 189 -16.91 -4.72 2.19
C ARG A 189 -16.81 -5.82 1.14
N MET A 190 -15.59 -6.26 0.82
CA MET A 190 -15.39 -7.26 -0.23
C MET A 190 -15.65 -8.70 0.18
N ASN A 191 -15.65 -9.02 1.47
CA ASN A 191 -15.63 -10.41 1.95
C ASN A 191 -17.01 -11.08 1.91
N TYR A 192 -17.67 -11.04 0.73
CA TYR A 192 -18.94 -11.72 0.42
C TYR A 192 -18.80 -12.56 -0.84
N CYS A 193 -19.36 -13.80 -0.80
CA CYS A 193 -19.19 -14.83 -1.83
C CYS A 193 -20.14 -14.60 -3.01
N PRO A 194 -19.67 -14.41 -4.25
CA PRO A 194 -20.51 -14.29 -5.43
C PRO A 194 -20.95 -15.63 -6.01
N LEU A 195 -20.26 -16.76 -5.69
CA LEU A 195 -20.50 -18.06 -6.28
C LEU A 195 -21.94 -18.54 -6.02
N GLY A 196 -22.55 -19.13 -7.05
CA GLY A 196 -23.96 -19.52 -7.07
C GLY A 196 -24.90 -18.45 -7.64
N ALA A 197 -24.35 -17.29 -8.05
CA ALA A 197 -25.10 -16.26 -8.78
C ALA A 197 -25.43 -16.69 -10.23
N GLY A 198 -24.77 -17.72 -10.75
CA GLY A 198 -24.87 -18.16 -12.13
C GLY A 198 -24.40 -17.07 -13.10
N ALA A 199 -25.04 -16.99 -14.28
CA ALA A 199 -24.68 -15.96 -15.25
C ALA A 199 -25.13 -14.55 -14.82
N LEU A 200 -26.30 -14.42 -14.17
CA LEU A 200 -26.89 -13.17 -13.65
C LEU A 200 -28.16 -13.40 -12.79
N ALA A 201 -28.85 -14.48 -12.95
CA ALA A 201 -30.19 -14.72 -12.36
C ALA A 201 -30.24 -15.97 -11.46
N GLY A 202 -29.11 -16.43 -10.98
CA GLY A 202 -29.01 -17.67 -10.20
C GLY A 202 -29.22 -18.92 -11.08
N THR A 203 -29.70 -19.98 -10.45
CA THR A 203 -29.91 -21.28 -11.09
C THR A 203 -31.17 -21.97 -10.51
N THR A 204 -31.73 -22.93 -11.21
CA THR A 204 -32.86 -23.76 -10.73
C THR A 204 -32.42 -24.89 -9.79
N TYR A 205 -31.11 -25.11 -9.63
CA TYR A 205 -30.60 -26.08 -8.65
C TYR A 205 -30.68 -25.48 -7.23
N PRO A 206 -30.98 -26.29 -6.19
CA PRO A 206 -31.06 -25.83 -4.81
C PRO A 206 -29.65 -25.63 -4.19
N LEU A 207 -28.89 -24.69 -4.70
CA LEU A 207 -27.53 -24.42 -4.21
C LEU A 207 -27.55 -23.82 -2.78
N ASP A 208 -26.66 -24.31 -1.90
CA ASP A 208 -26.45 -23.78 -0.57
C ASP A 208 -25.29 -22.76 -0.62
N ARG A 209 -25.62 -21.50 -0.93
CA ARG A 209 -24.65 -20.42 -1.07
C ARG A 209 -24.02 -20.03 0.26
N ASP A 210 -24.74 -20.18 1.39
CA ASP A 210 -24.19 -19.94 2.72
C ASP A 210 -23.08 -20.93 3.05
N TYR A 211 -23.30 -22.21 2.78
CA TYR A 211 -22.29 -23.23 2.96
C TYR A 211 -21.05 -23.02 2.05
N THR A 212 -21.27 -22.59 0.82
CA THR A 212 -20.15 -22.26 -0.08
C THR A 212 -19.33 -21.06 0.46
N ALA A 213 -20.00 -20.03 0.97
CA ALA A 213 -19.36 -18.87 1.58
C ALA A 213 -18.56 -19.26 2.84
N GLU A 214 -19.11 -20.12 3.70
CA GLU A 214 -18.44 -20.66 4.89
C GLU A 214 -17.15 -21.42 4.51
N LEU A 215 -17.22 -22.32 3.54
CA LEU A 215 -16.06 -23.10 3.06
C LEU A 215 -14.92 -22.24 2.54
N LEU A 216 -15.24 -21.06 2.00
CA LEU A 216 -14.28 -20.12 1.43
C LEU A 216 -13.89 -18.97 2.38
N GLY A 217 -14.42 -18.96 3.62
CA GLY A 217 -14.10 -17.96 4.64
C GLY A 217 -14.67 -16.57 4.34
N PHE A 218 -15.82 -16.50 3.65
CA PHE A 218 -16.58 -15.27 3.46
C PHE A 218 -17.59 -15.08 4.60
N TYR A 219 -18.04 -13.86 4.83
CA TYR A 219 -19.08 -13.55 5.83
C TYR A 219 -20.45 -14.10 5.44
N GLY A 220 -20.69 -14.31 4.16
CA GLY A 220 -21.93 -14.82 3.61
C GLY A 220 -21.96 -14.65 2.09
N PRO A 221 -23.08 -15.03 1.43
CA PRO A 221 -23.26 -14.80 0.01
C PRO A 221 -23.60 -13.33 -0.29
N THR A 222 -23.27 -12.87 -1.50
CA THR A 222 -23.81 -11.62 -2.05
C THR A 222 -25.32 -11.75 -2.26
N LEU A 223 -26.07 -10.65 -2.04
CA LEU A 223 -27.54 -10.69 -1.92
C LEU A 223 -28.30 -10.46 -3.25
N ASN A 224 -27.61 -10.06 -4.32
CA ASN A 224 -28.19 -9.91 -5.65
C ASN A 224 -27.30 -10.57 -6.70
N SER A 225 -27.84 -11.55 -7.43
CA SER A 225 -27.07 -12.37 -8.37
C SER A 225 -26.57 -11.60 -9.60
N MET A 226 -27.28 -10.54 -10.01
CA MET A 226 -26.87 -9.70 -11.13
C MET A 226 -25.69 -8.79 -10.73
N ASP A 227 -25.75 -8.19 -9.55
CA ASP A 227 -24.67 -7.40 -8.95
C ASP A 227 -23.44 -8.27 -8.64
N SER A 228 -23.65 -9.49 -8.17
CA SER A 228 -22.59 -10.45 -7.82
C SER A 228 -21.57 -10.69 -8.94
N VAL A 229 -22.03 -10.70 -10.20
CA VAL A 229 -21.17 -10.93 -11.38
C VAL A 229 -20.68 -9.63 -12.01
N ALA A 230 -21.27 -8.47 -11.65
CA ALA A 230 -20.94 -7.16 -12.20
C ALA A 230 -20.04 -6.34 -11.29
N ASP A 231 -20.07 -6.56 -9.97
CA ASP A 231 -19.33 -5.75 -9.00
C ASP A 231 -17.81 -5.83 -9.18
N ARG A 232 -17.20 -4.65 -9.26
CA ARG A 232 -15.74 -4.42 -9.23
C ARG A 232 -15.38 -3.29 -8.26
N ASP A 233 -16.31 -2.83 -7.43
CA ASP A 233 -16.09 -1.73 -6.48
C ASP A 233 -14.94 -2.06 -5.53
N TYR A 234 -14.88 -3.28 -5.03
CA TYR A 234 -13.79 -3.74 -4.16
C TYR A 234 -12.41 -3.62 -4.82
N LEU A 235 -12.31 -3.85 -6.12
CA LEU A 235 -11.06 -3.75 -6.87
C LEU A 235 -10.69 -2.29 -7.13
N ILE A 236 -11.68 -1.43 -7.42
CA ILE A 236 -11.51 0.02 -7.54
C ILE A 236 -11.04 0.60 -6.20
N GLU A 237 -11.69 0.24 -5.08
CA GLU A 237 -11.28 0.65 -3.74
C GLU A 237 -9.86 0.20 -3.41
N PHE A 238 -9.50 -1.02 -3.76
CA PHE A 238 -8.15 -1.52 -3.52
C PHE A 238 -7.11 -0.77 -4.37
N LEU A 239 -7.35 -0.56 -5.66
CA LEU A 239 -6.46 0.24 -6.51
C LEU A 239 -6.34 1.69 -6.03
N ALA A 240 -7.41 2.27 -5.46
CA ALA A 240 -7.37 3.59 -4.84
C ALA A 240 -6.52 3.60 -3.57
N ALA A 241 -6.61 2.56 -2.75
CA ALA A 241 -5.74 2.39 -1.57
C ALA A 241 -4.27 2.22 -1.99
N LEU A 242 -3.97 1.36 -2.97
CA LEU A 242 -2.63 1.18 -3.54
C LEU A 242 -2.07 2.49 -4.10
N SER A 243 -2.91 3.28 -4.77
CA SER A 243 -2.54 4.62 -5.28
C SER A 243 -2.18 5.57 -4.13
N THR A 244 -2.91 5.52 -3.01
CA THR A 244 -2.63 6.34 -1.84
C THR A 244 -1.33 5.92 -1.15
N ILE A 245 -1.09 4.61 -1.01
CA ILE A 245 0.17 4.05 -0.49
C ILE A 245 1.36 4.55 -1.34
N MET A 246 1.24 4.44 -2.66
CA MET A 246 2.30 4.90 -3.57
C MET A 246 2.52 6.42 -3.49
N MET A 247 1.48 7.22 -3.28
CA MET A 247 1.62 8.67 -3.05
C MET A 247 2.41 8.94 -1.77
N HIS A 248 2.15 8.21 -0.68
CA HIS A 248 2.92 8.34 0.56
C HIS A 248 4.37 7.91 0.38
N LEU A 249 4.61 6.77 -0.29
CA LEU A 249 5.97 6.31 -0.63
C LEU A 249 6.70 7.30 -1.54
N SER A 250 6.01 7.90 -2.53
CA SER A 250 6.58 8.91 -3.43
C SER A 250 7.02 10.16 -2.67
N ARG A 251 6.23 10.65 -1.73
CA ARG A 251 6.60 11.78 -0.87
C ARG A 251 7.81 11.47 0.00
N PHE A 252 7.82 10.29 0.61
CA PHE A 252 8.94 9.86 1.43
C PHE A 252 10.22 9.66 0.60
N SER A 253 10.08 9.10 -0.61
CA SER A 253 11.18 8.98 -1.58
C SER A 253 11.78 10.33 -1.95
N GLU A 254 10.94 11.34 -2.20
CA GLU A 254 11.39 12.69 -2.53
C GLU A 254 12.27 13.28 -1.42
N GLU A 255 11.83 13.15 -0.15
CA GLU A 255 12.63 13.66 0.98
C GLU A 255 13.95 12.88 1.13
N ILE A 256 13.96 11.56 0.95
CA ILE A 256 15.20 10.76 0.98
C ILE A 256 16.16 11.19 -0.14
N ILE A 257 15.65 11.47 -1.34
CA ILE A 257 16.46 11.96 -2.47
C ILE A 257 17.09 13.30 -2.13
N ILE A 258 16.29 14.23 -1.58
CA ILE A 258 16.79 15.55 -1.12
C ILE A 258 17.84 15.35 -0.02
N TRP A 259 17.56 14.54 0.99
CA TRP A 259 18.48 14.31 2.12
C TRP A 259 19.77 13.59 1.72
N ASN A 260 19.72 12.75 0.68
CA ASN A 260 20.92 12.08 0.16
C ASN A 260 21.77 12.96 -0.77
N SER A 261 21.25 14.11 -1.20
CA SER A 261 21.98 15.03 -2.09
C SER A 261 23.27 15.56 -1.46
N ASN A 262 24.20 15.99 -2.30
CA ASN A 262 25.47 16.60 -1.86
C ASN A 262 25.28 17.87 -1.05
N GLU A 263 24.15 18.57 -1.25
CA GLU A 263 23.79 19.82 -0.60
C GLU A 263 23.30 19.59 0.84
N TYR A 264 22.47 18.53 1.04
CA TYR A 264 21.91 18.22 2.37
C TYR A 264 22.79 17.24 3.16
N GLN A 265 23.18 16.13 2.58
CA GLN A 265 24.00 15.09 3.22
C GLN A 265 23.45 14.60 4.58
N PHE A 266 22.12 14.53 4.73
CA PHE A 266 21.49 14.09 5.97
C PHE A 266 21.48 12.57 6.10
N VAL A 267 21.42 11.87 4.96
CA VAL A 267 21.39 10.41 4.92
C VAL A 267 22.44 9.87 3.95
N GLU A 268 22.81 8.62 4.20
CA GLU A 268 23.59 7.80 3.28
C GLU A 268 22.84 6.49 3.05
N ILE A 269 22.40 6.27 1.81
CA ILE A 269 21.74 5.02 1.42
C ILE A 269 22.80 3.91 1.33
N ASP A 270 22.46 2.70 1.78
CA ASP A 270 23.36 1.54 1.70
C ASP A 270 23.71 1.19 0.23
N ASP A 271 24.88 0.64 0.01
CA ASP A 271 25.36 0.25 -1.31
C ASP A 271 24.44 -0.78 -1.99
N ALA A 272 23.80 -1.65 -1.20
CA ALA A 272 22.83 -2.63 -1.70
C ALA A 272 21.56 -2.02 -2.30
N TYR A 273 21.25 -0.75 -1.96
CA TYR A 273 20.08 -0.01 -2.43
C TYR A 273 20.43 1.21 -3.27
N SER A 274 21.65 1.24 -3.84
CA SER A 274 22.16 2.36 -4.63
C SER A 274 22.82 1.83 -5.89
N THR A 275 22.96 2.67 -6.91
CA THR A 275 23.80 2.36 -8.06
C THR A 275 24.90 3.40 -8.26
N GLY A 276 25.94 3.01 -8.99
CA GLY A 276 27.04 3.90 -9.37
C GLY A 276 26.84 4.48 -10.77
N SER A 277 27.87 5.17 -11.24
CA SER A 277 27.96 5.66 -12.61
C SER A 277 29.09 4.93 -13.34
N SER A 278 28.82 4.55 -14.59
CA SER A 278 29.84 3.92 -15.47
C SER A 278 31.00 4.83 -15.82
N ILE A 279 30.84 6.15 -15.71
CA ILE A 279 31.83 7.16 -16.08
C ILE A 279 32.33 8.01 -14.88
N MET A 280 31.53 8.10 -13.80
CA MET A 280 31.86 8.90 -12.62
C MET A 280 32.03 7.99 -11.40
N PRO A 281 33.24 7.54 -11.06
CA PRO A 281 33.45 6.52 -10.02
C PRO A 281 33.07 6.98 -8.60
N GLN A 282 32.93 8.28 -8.36
CA GLN A 282 32.52 8.87 -7.08
C GLN A 282 31.00 8.95 -6.90
N LYS A 283 30.21 8.71 -7.98
CA LYS A 283 28.77 8.93 -7.95
C LYS A 283 28.02 7.74 -7.39
N LYS A 284 27.10 8.01 -6.48
CA LYS A 284 26.19 7.05 -5.87
C LYS A 284 24.76 7.62 -5.96
N ASN A 285 23.87 6.88 -6.61
CA ASN A 285 22.52 7.34 -6.94
C ASN A 285 21.47 6.72 -6.02
N PRO A 286 20.40 7.46 -5.64
CA PRO A 286 19.28 6.96 -4.85
C PRO A 286 18.21 6.26 -5.71
N ASP A 287 18.61 5.32 -6.59
CA ASP A 287 17.75 4.79 -7.65
C ASP A 287 16.47 4.13 -7.14
N ILE A 288 16.52 3.45 -5.97
CA ILE A 288 15.33 2.82 -5.39
C ILE A 288 14.28 3.88 -5.05
N ALA A 289 14.67 4.98 -4.40
CA ALA A 289 13.76 6.07 -4.08
C ALA A 289 13.19 6.72 -5.37
N GLU A 290 14.05 6.91 -6.40
CA GLU A 290 13.62 7.48 -7.69
C GLU A 290 12.62 6.56 -8.41
N LEU A 291 12.89 5.24 -8.46
CA LEU A 291 12.00 4.28 -9.09
C LEU A 291 10.66 4.13 -8.36
N VAL A 292 10.65 4.13 -7.03
CA VAL A 292 9.42 4.14 -6.23
C VAL A 292 8.58 5.39 -6.56
N ARG A 293 9.21 6.57 -6.60
CA ARG A 293 8.56 7.82 -7.02
C ARG A 293 8.00 7.71 -8.44
N GLY A 294 8.77 7.17 -9.40
CA GLY A 294 8.37 7.01 -10.80
C GLY A 294 7.22 6.00 -11.00
N LYS A 295 7.25 4.85 -10.31
CA LYS A 295 6.22 3.80 -10.42
C LYS A 295 4.85 4.23 -9.90
N THR A 296 4.75 5.29 -9.12
CA THR A 296 3.49 5.86 -8.63
C THR A 296 2.52 6.17 -9.76
N GLY A 297 3.00 6.77 -10.87
CA GLY A 297 2.17 7.08 -12.03
C GLY A 297 1.59 5.83 -12.71
N ARG A 298 2.30 4.69 -12.68
CA ARG A 298 1.83 3.42 -13.24
C ARG A 298 0.63 2.89 -12.45
N VAL A 299 0.67 2.96 -11.12
CA VAL A 299 -0.43 2.52 -10.24
C VAL A 299 -1.65 3.45 -10.38
N TYR A 300 -1.44 4.76 -10.52
CA TYR A 300 -2.53 5.70 -10.82
C TYR A 300 -3.20 5.38 -12.16
N GLY A 301 -2.41 5.01 -13.19
CA GLY A 301 -2.93 4.59 -14.48
C GLY A 301 -3.83 3.37 -14.38
N ALA A 302 -3.50 2.38 -13.54
CA ALA A 302 -4.33 1.20 -13.31
C ALA A 302 -5.70 1.54 -12.72
N LEU A 303 -5.76 2.41 -11.71
CA LEU A 303 -7.02 2.90 -11.14
C LEU A 303 -7.87 3.62 -12.19
N MET A 304 -7.28 4.53 -12.96
CA MET A 304 -7.99 5.27 -14.00
C MET A 304 -8.48 4.36 -15.11
N SER A 305 -7.72 3.33 -15.48
CA SER A 305 -8.12 2.33 -16.46
C SER A 305 -9.39 1.60 -16.01
N LEU A 306 -9.40 1.06 -14.78
CA LEU A 306 -10.55 0.32 -14.27
C LEU A 306 -11.81 1.21 -14.11
N LEU A 307 -11.65 2.43 -13.58
CA LEU A 307 -12.75 3.40 -13.51
C LEU A 307 -13.32 3.70 -14.91
N THR A 308 -12.47 3.80 -15.91
CA THR A 308 -12.87 4.07 -17.30
C THR A 308 -13.58 2.87 -17.91
N THR A 309 -13.11 1.65 -17.65
CA THR A 309 -13.74 0.42 -18.10
C THR A 309 -15.17 0.30 -17.54
N MET A 310 -15.32 0.52 -16.23
CA MET A 310 -16.59 0.29 -15.54
C MET A 310 -17.66 1.37 -15.77
N LYS A 311 -17.28 2.61 -16.10
CA LYS A 311 -18.17 3.80 -16.12
C LYS A 311 -19.42 3.72 -17.00
N GLY A 312 -19.47 2.87 -18.00
CA GLY A 312 -20.53 2.94 -19.02
C GLY A 312 -21.10 1.60 -19.44
N ILE A 313 -20.67 0.50 -18.81
CA ILE A 313 -21.18 -0.83 -19.14
C ILE A 313 -22.52 -1.10 -18.43
N PRO A 314 -23.47 -1.83 -19.08
CA PRO A 314 -24.71 -2.24 -18.44
C PRO A 314 -24.49 -3.29 -17.36
N LEU A 315 -25.56 -3.58 -16.60
CA LEU A 315 -25.55 -4.60 -15.54
C LEU A 315 -25.21 -6.00 -16.07
N ALA A 316 -24.87 -6.86 -15.12
CA ALA A 316 -24.35 -8.21 -15.31
C ALA A 316 -22.94 -8.18 -15.94
N TYR A 317 -22.52 -9.25 -16.59
CA TYR A 317 -21.18 -9.37 -17.17
C TYR A 317 -21.14 -8.88 -18.61
N ASN A 318 -20.15 -8.08 -18.92
CA ASN A 318 -19.76 -7.69 -20.28
C ASN A 318 -18.26 -8.01 -20.48
N LYS A 319 -17.84 -8.34 -21.68
CA LYS A 319 -16.45 -8.73 -22.00
C LYS A 319 -15.43 -7.64 -21.64
N ASP A 320 -15.85 -6.38 -21.59
CA ASP A 320 -15.08 -5.23 -21.07
C ASP A 320 -14.46 -5.52 -19.68
N MET A 321 -15.15 -6.27 -18.84
CA MET A 321 -14.67 -6.64 -17.50
C MET A 321 -13.44 -7.56 -17.52
N GLN A 322 -13.03 -8.09 -18.69
CA GLN A 322 -11.76 -8.82 -18.80
C GLN A 322 -10.56 -7.91 -18.55
N GLU A 323 -10.71 -6.61 -18.86
CA GLU A 323 -9.69 -5.57 -18.62
C GLU A 323 -9.47 -5.24 -17.13
N ASP A 324 -10.26 -5.82 -16.22
CA ASP A 324 -10.10 -5.67 -14.77
C ASP A 324 -8.81 -6.30 -14.22
N LYS A 325 -8.15 -7.22 -14.96
CA LYS A 325 -7.09 -8.09 -14.46
C LYS A 325 -5.68 -7.55 -14.68
N GLU A 326 -5.28 -7.31 -15.92
CA GLU A 326 -3.89 -7.03 -16.28
C GLU A 326 -3.32 -5.82 -15.51
N MET A 327 -4.05 -4.68 -15.56
CA MET A 327 -3.61 -3.47 -14.88
C MET A 327 -3.64 -3.62 -13.35
N ALA A 328 -4.62 -4.35 -12.80
CA ALA A 328 -4.71 -4.59 -11.38
C ALA A 328 -3.57 -5.50 -10.88
N PHE A 329 -3.30 -6.60 -11.57
CA PHE A 329 -2.20 -7.51 -11.22
C PHE A 329 -0.84 -6.80 -11.29
N ASP A 330 -0.64 -5.98 -12.31
CA ASP A 330 0.57 -5.16 -12.46
C ASP A 330 0.71 -4.14 -11.32
N ALA A 331 -0.37 -3.45 -10.95
CA ALA A 331 -0.35 -2.49 -9.86
C ALA A 331 -0.02 -3.15 -8.51
N MET A 332 -0.65 -4.28 -8.19
CA MET A 332 -0.40 -5.06 -6.98
C MET A 332 1.07 -5.48 -6.88
N GLU A 333 1.62 -6.08 -7.94
CA GLU A 333 3.01 -6.53 -7.98
C GLU A 333 3.99 -5.35 -7.85
N ASN A 334 3.73 -4.23 -8.51
CA ASN A 334 4.58 -3.04 -8.40
C ASN A 334 4.56 -2.45 -7.00
N VAL A 335 3.39 -2.37 -6.33
CA VAL A 335 3.28 -1.86 -4.96
C VAL A 335 3.99 -2.78 -3.97
N HIS A 336 3.82 -4.10 -4.08
CA HIS A 336 4.49 -5.05 -3.21
C HIS A 336 6.02 -4.95 -3.34
N ASN A 337 6.54 -4.92 -4.56
CA ASN A 337 7.97 -4.75 -4.82
C ASN A 337 8.49 -3.41 -4.27
N CYS A 338 7.73 -2.32 -4.44
CA CYS A 338 8.09 -1.02 -3.87
C CYS A 338 8.15 -1.06 -2.34
N LEU A 339 7.16 -1.66 -1.67
CA LEU A 339 7.13 -1.78 -0.21
C LEU A 339 8.32 -2.59 0.31
N VAL A 340 8.64 -3.73 -0.31
CA VAL A 340 9.78 -4.57 0.09
C VAL A 340 11.11 -3.83 -0.06
N LEU A 341 11.36 -3.24 -1.22
CA LEU A 341 12.62 -2.55 -1.50
C LEU A 341 12.76 -1.27 -0.68
N PHE A 342 11.67 -0.52 -0.50
CA PHE A 342 11.67 0.70 0.30
C PHE A 342 11.94 0.40 1.78
N THR A 343 11.34 -0.67 2.32
CA THR A 343 11.58 -1.12 3.69
C THR A 343 13.06 -1.46 3.91
N GLY A 344 13.66 -2.26 3.04
CA GLY A 344 15.06 -2.62 3.15
C GLY A 344 16.01 -1.40 3.03
N MET A 345 15.66 -0.43 2.19
CA MET A 345 16.39 0.83 2.09
C MET A 345 16.33 1.63 3.40
N ILE A 346 15.14 1.73 4.02
CA ILE A 346 14.96 2.42 5.32
C ILE A 346 15.74 1.73 6.45
N GLU A 347 15.70 0.41 6.52
CA GLU A 347 16.38 -0.37 7.58
C GLU A 347 17.89 -0.27 7.54
N THR A 348 18.46 -0.02 6.35
CA THR A 348 19.93 0.00 6.15
C THR A 348 20.52 1.39 6.02
N MET A 349 19.65 2.42 5.84
CA MET A 349 20.08 3.80 5.66
C MET A 349 20.75 4.37 6.91
N LYS A 350 21.84 5.11 6.73
CA LYS A 350 22.57 5.77 7.80
C LYS A 350 22.19 7.24 7.91
N PHE A 351 21.95 7.71 9.14
CA PHE A 351 21.65 9.11 9.43
C PHE A 351 22.90 9.86 9.88
N ARG A 352 23.20 10.98 9.25
CA ARG A 352 24.32 11.86 9.59
C ARG A 352 23.81 12.92 10.58
N LYS A 353 23.68 12.52 11.86
CA LYS A 353 23.10 13.33 12.95
C LYS A 353 23.81 14.67 13.14
N ASP A 354 25.13 14.70 12.98
CA ASP A 354 25.94 15.92 13.05
C ASP A 354 25.58 16.93 11.95
N LYS A 355 25.35 16.46 10.72
CA LYS A 355 24.93 17.31 9.60
C LYS A 355 23.52 17.85 9.81
N MET A 356 22.60 17.03 10.29
CA MET A 356 21.24 17.42 10.62
C MET A 356 21.21 18.49 11.69
N ALA A 357 21.89 18.27 12.83
CA ALA A 357 21.96 19.23 13.94
C ALA A 357 22.62 20.54 13.50
N LYS A 358 23.76 20.48 12.78
CA LYS A 358 24.42 21.67 12.24
C LYS A 358 23.50 22.48 11.31
N SER A 359 22.70 21.77 10.48
CA SER A 359 21.73 22.44 9.59
C SER A 359 20.60 23.08 10.37
N ALA A 360 20.18 22.50 11.51
CA ALA A 360 19.12 23.05 12.36
C ALA A 360 19.56 24.35 13.08
N LEU A 361 20.83 24.53 13.36
CA LEU A 361 21.37 25.76 13.96
C LEU A 361 21.37 26.98 13.00
N GLY A 362 21.23 26.74 11.68
CA GLY A 362 21.25 27.81 10.69
C GLY A 362 19.86 28.24 10.22
N GLY A 363 19.73 29.48 9.74
CA GLY A 363 18.51 30.00 9.11
C GLY A 363 17.43 30.46 10.09
N PHE A 364 17.85 30.89 11.27
CA PHE A 364 16.98 31.49 12.30
C PHE A 364 15.83 30.57 12.74
N THR A 365 16.07 29.27 12.79
CA THR A 365 15.05 28.27 13.17
C THR A 365 14.53 28.48 14.60
N ASN A 366 15.30 29.18 15.45
CA ASN A 366 15.00 29.56 16.83
C ASN A 366 14.30 30.90 16.97
N ALA A 367 14.02 31.62 15.87
CA ALA A 367 13.41 32.96 15.93
C ALA A 367 12.02 32.95 16.60
N THR A 368 11.22 31.92 16.38
CA THR A 368 9.92 31.77 17.05
C THR A 368 10.09 31.61 18.57
N ASP A 369 11.07 30.85 19.00
CA ASP A 369 11.36 30.61 20.42
C ASP A 369 11.88 31.91 21.10
N ALA A 370 12.65 32.74 20.36
CA ALA A 370 13.02 34.06 20.83
C ALA A 370 11.81 35.01 20.96
N ALA A 371 10.81 34.90 20.09
CA ALA A 371 9.57 35.67 20.22
C ALA A 371 8.76 35.20 21.45
N ASP A 372 8.65 33.88 21.64
CA ASP A 372 7.97 33.29 22.79
C ASP A 372 8.66 33.64 24.11
N TYR A 373 10.00 33.73 24.12
CA TYR A 373 10.76 34.25 25.25
C TYR A 373 10.32 35.68 25.64
N LEU A 374 10.22 36.60 24.68
CA LEU A 374 9.76 37.95 24.93
C LEU A 374 8.30 37.99 25.45
N VAL A 375 7.43 37.12 24.90
CA VAL A 375 6.04 37.00 25.38
C VAL A 375 6.01 36.56 26.85
N ASN A 376 6.84 35.60 27.22
CA ASN A 376 6.97 35.13 28.61
C ASN A 376 7.51 36.21 29.56
N LYS A 377 8.23 37.19 29.03
CA LYS A 377 8.68 38.41 29.77
C LYS A 377 7.61 39.53 29.77
N GLY A 378 6.41 39.26 29.23
CA GLY A 378 5.27 40.19 29.25
C GLY A 378 5.10 41.07 28.01
N VAL A 379 5.88 40.87 26.96
CA VAL A 379 5.72 41.61 25.69
C VAL A 379 4.55 41.02 24.90
N PRO A 380 3.59 41.81 24.41
CA PRO A 380 2.54 41.31 23.54
C PRO A 380 3.09 40.61 22.30
N PHE A 381 2.45 39.47 21.88
CA PHE A 381 2.98 38.62 20.79
C PHE A 381 3.27 39.41 19.50
N ARG A 382 2.40 40.36 19.09
CA ARG A 382 2.63 41.15 17.87
C ARG A 382 3.87 42.06 17.97
N ASP A 383 4.12 42.61 19.15
CA ASP A 383 5.28 43.43 19.40
C ASP A 383 6.55 42.58 19.48
N ALA A 384 6.48 41.41 20.14
CA ALA A 384 7.55 40.43 20.17
C ALA A 384 7.94 39.96 18.75
N HIS A 385 6.96 39.64 17.91
CA HIS A 385 7.20 39.27 16.51
C HIS A 385 7.90 40.42 15.74
N GLY A 386 7.47 41.67 15.92
CA GLY A 386 8.11 42.85 15.32
C GLY A 386 9.54 43.06 15.82
N ILE A 387 9.82 42.84 17.11
CA ILE A 387 11.16 42.91 17.70
C ILE A 387 12.06 41.85 17.07
N ILE A 388 11.59 40.59 17.00
CA ILE A 388 12.38 39.51 16.42
C ILE A 388 12.60 39.69 14.92
N GLY A 389 11.63 40.25 14.18
CA GLY A 389 11.84 40.63 12.78
C GLY A 389 13.02 41.57 12.58
N ARG A 390 13.14 42.61 13.45
CA ARG A 390 14.30 43.53 13.43
C ARG A 390 15.60 42.84 13.87
N LEU A 391 15.53 41.96 14.87
CA LEU A 391 16.67 41.16 15.32
C LEU A 391 17.21 40.27 14.20
N VAL A 392 16.35 39.56 13.47
CA VAL A 392 16.74 38.75 12.33
C VAL A 392 17.38 39.59 11.22
N LEU A 393 16.81 40.76 10.92
CA LEU A 393 17.40 41.67 9.94
C LEU A 393 18.82 42.14 10.38
N PHE A 394 18.98 42.50 11.64
CA PHE A 394 20.28 42.86 12.21
C PHE A 394 21.30 41.71 12.10
N CYS A 395 20.88 40.48 12.37
CA CYS A 395 21.72 39.28 12.20
C CYS A 395 22.11 39.04 10.73
N ILE A 396 21.18 39.26 9.79
CA ILE A 396 21.46 39.13 8.34
C ILE A 396 22.53 40.15 7.93
N GLU A 397 22.37 41.42 8.31
CA GLU A 397 23.33 42.48 7.99
C GLU A 397 24.72 42.21 8.59
N LYS A 398 24.75 41.60 9.79
CA LYS A 398 26.00 41.24 10.50
C LYS A 398 26.55 39.87 10.03
N ASN A 399 25.80 39.12 9.25
CA ASN A 399 26.13 37.74 8.81
C ASN A 399 26.43 36.81 10.00
N CYS A 400 25.54 36.76 10.98
CA CYS A 400 25.63 35.92 12.20
C CYS A 400 24.27 35.31 12.54
N ALA A 401 24.26 34.32 13.45
CA ALA A 401 23.04 33.76 14.04
C ALA A 401 22.59 34.62 15.25
N ILE A 402 21.37 34.35 15.77
CA ILE A 402 20.85 35.07 16.96
C ILE A 402 21.72 34.77 18.19
N ASP A 403 22.15 33.55 18.33
CA ASP A 403 22.97 33.02 19.43
C ASP A 403 24.44 33.52 19.41
N ASP A 404 24.89 34.09 18.30
CA ASP A 404 26.20 34.72 18.18
C ASP A 404 26.23 36.16 18.69
N LEU A 405 25.08 36.79 18.95
CA LEU A 405 24.98 38.16 19.40
C LEU A 405 25.34 38.26 20.88
N THR A 406 26.02 39.35 21.27
CA THR A 406 26.23 39.68 22.67
C THR A 406 24.94 40.18 23.31
N LEU A 407 24.84 40.10 24.65
CA LEU A 407 23.70 40.63 25.38
C LEU A 407 23.47 42.12 25.14
N GLU A 408 24.56 42.90 24.98
CA GLU A 408 24.48 44.33 24.66
C GLU A 408 23.84 44.58 23.29
N GLU A 409 24.17 43.77 22.30
CA GLU A 409 23.55 43.83 20.96
C GLU A 409 22.07 43.43 20.99
N LEU A 410 21.73 42.37 21.71
CA LEU A 410 20.34 41.98 21.93
C LEU A 410 19.53 43.09 22.61
N LYS A 411 20.09 43.72 23.67
CA LYS A 411 19.47 44.84 24.38
C LYS A 411 19.35 46.10 23.51
N SER A 412 20.22 46.28 22.54
CA SER A 412 20.07 47.40 21.58
C SER A 412 18.79 47.28 20.72
N ILE A 413 18.27 46.08 20.55
CA ILE A 413 17.01 45.80 19.82
C ILE A 413 15.81 45.87 20.78
N SER A 414 15.96 45.31 21.99
CA SER A 414 14.97 45.37 23.06
C SER A 414 15.62 45.18 24.43
N GLU A 415 15.38 46.13 25.35
CA GLU A 415 15.87 46.09 26.74
C GLU A 415 15.35 44.86 27.54
N VAL A 416 14.33 44.18 27.04
CA VAL A 416 13.70 42.99 27.68
C VAL A 416 14.61 41.75 27.61
N PHE A 417 15.59 41.70 26.73
CA PHE A 417 16.52 40.59 26.66
C PHE A 417 17.43 40.52 27.88
N GLU A 418 17.55 39.33 28.48
CA GLU A 418 18.42 39.01 29.59
C GLU A 418 19.31 37.82 29.25
N GLU A 419 20.25 37.43 30.13
CA GLU A 419 21.22 36.35 29.91
C GLU A 419 20.56 35.00 29.65
N ASP A 420 19.33 34.75 30.19
CA ASP A 420 18.58 33.53 30.03
C ASP A 420 18.02 33.30 28.59
N ILE A 421 18.14 34.28 27.71
CA ILE A 421 17.78 34.13 26.27
C ILE A 421 18.59 33.03 25.60
N TYR A 422 19.91 32.94 25.87
CA TYR A 422 20.76 31.94 25.21
C TYR A 422 20.35 30.49 25.50
N GLU A 423 19.89 30.21 26.73
CA GLU A 423 19.32 28.94 27.06
C GLU A 423 17.95 28.73 26.37
N ALA A 424 17.12 29.77 26.37
CA ALA A 424 15.78 29.74 25.82
C ALA A 424 15.75 29.42 24.31
N ILE A 425 16.74 29.90 23.55
CA ILE A 425 16.86 29.71 22.10
C ILE A 425 17.84 28.62 21.68
N SER A 426 18.42 27.90 22.65
CA SER A 426 19.28 26.76 22.30
C SER A 426 18.50 25.71 21.51
N LEU A 427 19.16 25.02 20.57
CA LEU A 427 18.53 24.02 19.71
C LEU A 427 17.78 22.95 20.55
N GLU A 428 18.41 22.49 21.62
CA GLU A 428 17.83 21.53 22.55
C GLU A 428 16.56 22.07 23.21
N THR A 429 16.63 23.27 23.82
CA THR A 429 15.47 23.88 24.48
C THR A 429 14.32 24.14 23.51
N CYS A 430 14.61 24.62 22.31
CA CYS A 430 13.61 24.85 21.27
C CYS A 430 12.81 23.57 20.93
N VAL A 431 13.42 22.40 20.98
CA VAL A 431 12.74 21.14 20.71
C VAL A 431 12.09 20.58 21.96
N GLU A 432 12.85 20.49 23.08
CA GLU A 432 12.42 19.76 24.29
C GLU A 432 11.26 20.42 25.03
N LYS A 433 11.08 21.75 24.92
CA LYS A 433 9.94 22.47 25.51
C LYS A 433 8.61 22.27 24.74
N ARG A 434 8.60 21.62 23.58
CA ARG A 434 7.39 21.30 22.83
C ARG A 434 6.79 19.99 23.30
N LEU A 435 6.00 20.04 24.39
CA LEU A 435 5.48 18.88 25.15
C LEU A 435 4.05 18.50 24.82
N THR A 436 3.34 19.24 23.97
CA THR A 436 1.99 18.88 23.55
C THR A 436 1.99 17.57 22.77
N ILE A 437 0.90 16.79 22.85
CA ILE A 437 0.80 15.52 22.12
C ILE A 437 1.04 15.74 20.61
N GLY A 438 1.91 14.93 20.03
CA GLY A 438 2.31 15.06 18.61
C GLY A 438 3.42 16.08 18.34
N ALA A 439 3.96 16.76 19.34
CA ALA A 439 5.09 17.68 19.20
C ALA A 439 6.45 16.94 19.30
N PRO A 440 7.58 17.55 18.87
CA PRO A 440 8.87 16.88 18.75
C PRO A 440 9.63 16.65 20.06
N GLY A 441 9.24 17.26 21.18
CA GLY A 441 9.95 17.12 22.44
C GLY A 441 10.00 15.65 22.88
N LYS A 442 11.12 15.23 23.44
CA LYS A 442 11.41 13.81 23.75
C LYS A 442 10.30 13.13 24.56
N GLU A 443 9.80 13.80 25.59
CA GLU A 443 8.74 13.25 26.43
C GLU A 443 7.43 13.05 25.64
N ALA A 444 7.08 13.98 24.76
CA ALA A 444 5.90 13.87 23.89
C ALA A 444 6.08 12.76 22.87
N MET A 445 7.27 12.64 22.26
CA MET A 445 7.59 11.59 21.30
C MET A 445 7.57 10.20 21.91
N LEU A 446 8.08 10.01 23.13
CA LEU A 446 8.04 8.72 23.81
C LEU A 446 6.59 8.26 24.07
N LYS A 447 5.70 9.19 24.41
CA LYS A 447 4.25 8.88 24.55
C LYS A 447 3.63 8.45 23.21
N VAL A 448 3.97 9.13 22.11
CA VAL A 448 3.48 8.80 20.77
C VAL A 448 4.02 7.43 20.33
N ILE A 449 5.30 7.15 20.55
CA ILE A 449 5.93 5.87 20.24
C ILE A 449 5.23 4.72 21.00
N ASP A 450 4.89 4.91 22.27
CA ASP A 450 4.14 3.90 23.05
C ASP A 450 2.74 3.64 22.45
N LEU A 451 2.04 4.69 22.02
CA LEU A 451 0.76 4.55 21.30
C LEU A 451 0.90 3.81 19.98
N HIS A 452 1.97 4.09 19.21
CA HIS A 452 2.25 3.38 17.97
C HIS A 452 2.56 1.90 18.22
N LYS A 453 3.32 1.56 19.26
CA LYS A 453 3.57 0.16 19.67
C LYS A 453 2.28 -0.57 19.99
N LYS A 454 1.38 0.07 20.74
CA LYS A 454 0.08 -0.50 21.07
C LYS A 454 -0.77 -0.73 19.82
N TYR A 455 -0.75 0.20 18.88
CA TYR A 455 -1.43 0.03 17.58
C TYR A 455 -0.84 -1.14 16.77
N MET A 456 0.49 -1.25 16.70
CA MET A 456 1.16 -2.34 15.98
C MET A 456 0.92 -3.73 16.57
N ALA A 457 0.62 -3.79 17.88
CA ALA A 457 0.27 -5.05 18.58
C ALA A 457 -1.17 -5.51 18.30
N GLN A 458 -2.01 -4.68 17.72
CA GLN A 458 -3.40 -5.02 17.37
C GLN A 458 -3.45 -5.74 16.02
N ASP A 459 -4.12 -6.87 15.98
CA ASP A 459 -4.44 -7.56 14.73
C ASP A 459 -5.90 -7.28 14.36
N TRP A 460 -6.11 -6.36 13.43
CA TRP A 460 -7.45 -5.98 12.96
C TRP A 460 -8.21 -7.17 12.35
N LYS A 461 -7.52 -8.24 11.94
CA LYS A 461 -8.15 -9.48 11.42
C LYS A 461 -8.92 -10.22 12.51
N GLN A 462 -8.61 -9.97 13.79
CA GLN A 462 -9.35 -10.56 14.90
C GLN A 462 -10.60 -9.74 15.29
N GLU A 463 -10.74 -8.53 14.74
CA GLU A 463 -11.87 -7.65 14.99
C GLU A 463 -12.98 -7.76 13.93
N ILE A 464 -12.75 -8.56 12.89
CA ILE A 464 -13.63 -8.82 11.75
C ILE A 464 -13.93 -10.31 11.62
#